data_349e5aa6b952d4a048bbeca20fbadaff
#
_entry.id   349e5aa6b952d4a048bbeca20fbadaff
#
_cell.length_a   1.000
_cell.length_b   1.000
_cell.length_c   1.000
_cell.angle_alpha   90.00
_cell.angle_beta   90.00
_cell.angle_gamma   90.00
#
_symmetry.space_group_name_H-M   'P 1'
#
loop_
_entity.id
_entity.type
_entity.pdbx_description
1 polymer ?
#
loop_
_entity_poly.entity_id
_entity_poly.type
_entity_poly.pdbx_seq_one_letter_code
_entity_poly.pdbx_strand_id
1 'polypeptide(L)'
;MKLFGSSGIRGLANKEITVDLALKVGLALGRSHGSAVIGRDPRVSSEMIECALVSGLVSAGCDVVKVGVVTTPTLAYAARKYDCGVMITASHNPAPYVGIKLWNPDGMAFNSAQQEEIERTIEQQHFIAVPWNEIGNITSDSSAIKDHAELILSNVKPVNMRVVVDCGCAAGSTITPFLLREMGCEVITLNAQLDGHFPARNPEPTEENLWMLKKAVKEFGALVGIAHDGDADRMMAVDENGEFVSGDEMLAIFALRECKDSGKLVVPVDTSMMVEDSLPLSKVIHTRVGDVYVAEELKRTGATFGGEPSGSWIFPRVSYCPDGIFAAALLVEMVQEKSLAKMRAILPRYPTKRGTLPCGDTEKERVMQTIVGKMEQMGKVTTIDGVRVEMKDGWVLIRPSGTEPKIRITAESRENVDDLYAIAEKIVQGSL
;
A
#
# COMPACT_ATOMS: atom_id res chain seq x y z
N MET A 1 -23.75 -3.16 8.25
CA MET A 1 -23.29 -3.24 6.83
C MET A 1 -21.79 -3.07 6.82
N LYS A 2 -21.03 -3.99 6.22
CA LYS A 2 -19.55 -3.85 6.17
C LYS A 2 -19.18 -2.99 4.97
N LEU A 3 -18.71 -1.77 5.21
CA LEU A 3 -18.28 -0.81 4.18
C LEU A 3 -16.77 -0.84 3.98
N PHE A 4 -16.02 -0.95 5.10
CA PHE A 4 -14.56 -0.90 5.07
C PHE A 4 -13.95 -2.27 4.72
N GLY A 5 -13.05 -2.24 3.74
CA GLY A 5 -12.05 -3.28 3.52
C GLY A 5 -10.78 -3.02 4.33
N SER A 6 -9.68 -3.74 4.04
CA SER A 6 -8.38 -3.55 4.70
C SER A 6 -7.77 -2.15 4.46
N SER A 7 -8.13 -1.46 3.38
CA SER A 7 -7.54 -0.17 3.00
C SER A 7 -8.60 0.88 2.67
N GLY A 8 -9.64 1.01 3.50
CA GLY A 8 -10.72 1.98 3.32
C GLY A 8 -11.95 1.43 2.58
N ILE A 9 -12.85 2.33 2.22
CA ILE A 9 -14.06 2.03 1.43
C ILE A 9 -13.69 2.12 -0.05
N ARG A 10 -14.01 1.12 -0.87
CA ARG A 10 -13.75 1.13 -2.33
C ARG A 10 -14.87 0.46 -3.09
N GLY A 11 -15.14 0.97 -4.30
CA GLY A 11 -16.13 0.39 -5.18
C GLY A 11 -16.26 1.16 -6.50
N LEU A 12 -17.17 0.74 -7.33
CA LEU A 12 -17.50 1.41 -8.59
C LEU A 12 -18.17 2.76 -8.31
N ALA A 13 -17.65 3.83 -8.94
CA ALA A 13 -18.18 5.18 -8.81
C ALA A 13 -19.63 5.26 -9.30
N ASN A 14 -20.48 6.01 -8.59
CA ASN A 14 -21.92 6.18 -8.83
C ASN A 14 -22.75 4.88 -8.78
N LYS A 15 -22.16 3.76 -8.41
CA LYS A 15 -22.86 2.49 -8.24
C LYS A 15 -22.75 1.99 -6.81
N GLU A 16 -21.55 1.80 -6.32
CA GLU A 16 -21.24 1.35 -4.97
C GLU A 16 -20.80 2.52 -4.10
N ILE A 17 -19.96 3.39 -4.66
CA ILE A 17 -19.52 4.63 -3.99
C ILE A 17 -20.30 5.80 -4.62
N THR A 18 -21.30 6.24 -3.90
CA THR A 18 -22.23 7.29 -4.33
C THR A 18 -22.00 8.59 -3.54
N VAL A 19 -22.53 9.69 -4.04
CA VAL A 19 -22.54 10.99 -3.34
C VAL A 19 -23.29 10.90 -1.99
N ASP A 20 -24.35 10.08 -1.91
CA ASP A 20 -25.09 9.84 -0.68
C ASP A 20 -24.22 9.13 0.38
N LEU A 21 -23.46 8.10 -0.03
CA LEU A 21 -22.54 7.43 0.86
C LEU A 21 -21.41 8.37 1.33
N ALA A 22 -20.82 9.14 0.42
CA ALA A 22 -19.77 10.10 0.75
C ALA A 22 -20.25 11.18 1.73
N LEU A 23 -21.46 11.71 1.52
CA LEU A 23 -22.11 12.64 2.45
C LEU A 23 -22.28 12.02 3.84
N LYS A 24 -22.78 10.78 3.92
CA LYS A 24 -22.97 10.06 5.20
C LYS A 24 -21.64 9.78 5.91
N VAL A 25 -20.58 9.44 5.19
CA VAL A 25 -19.22 9.30 5.75
C VAL A 25 -18.76 10.64 6.34
N GLY A 26 -18.96 11.74 5.61
CA GLY A 26 -18.64 13.09 6.10
C GLY A 26 -19.41 13.48 7.36
N LEU A 27 -20.72 13.22 7.40
CA LEU A 27 -21.56 13.44 8.59
C LEU A 27 -21.11 12.61 9.79
N ALA A 28 -20.76 11.34 9.56
CA ALA A 28 -20.30 10.44 10.61
C ALA A 28 -18.92 10.86 11.17
N LEU A 29 -18.00 11.29 10.32
CA LEU A 29 -16.70 11.82 10.73
C LEU A 29 -16.82 13.13 11.50
N GLY A 30 -17.59 14.10 10.98
CA GLY A 30 -17.75 15.42 11.59
C GLY A 30 -18.38 15.38 12.97
N ARG A 31 -19.11 14.30 13.30
CA ARG A 31 -19.65 14.08 14.64
C ARG A 31 -18.57 13.98 15.73
N SER A 32 -17.40 13.44 15.41
CA SER A 32 -16.33 13.12 16.36
C SER A 32 -15.04 13.90 16.13
N HIS A 33 -14.93 14.66 15.04
CA HIS A 33 -13.73 15.40 14.65
C HIS A 33 -14.07 16.87 14.38
N GLY A 34 -13.35 17.78 15.03
CA GLY A 34 -13.55 19.24 14.86
C GLY A 34 -12.84 19.79 13.61
N SER A 35 -11.82 19.08 13.10
CA SER A 35 -11.04 19.51 11.94
C SER A 35 -10.62 18.30 11.07
N ALA A 36 -10.64 18.49 9.74
CA ALA A 36 -10.23 17.47 8.77
C ALA A 36 -9.43 18.06 7.62
N VAL A 37 -8.39 17.36 7.17
CA VAL A 37 -7.71 17.65 5.90
C VAL A 37 -8.14 16.65 4.84
N ILE A 38 -8.44 17.14 3.62
CA ILE A 38 -8.94 16.33 2.51
C ILE A 38 -8.07 16.50 1.28
N GLY A 39 -7.63 15.38 0.72
CA GLY A 39 -6.97 15.29 -0.57
C GLY A 39 -7.57 14.22 -1.46
N ARG A 40 -7.21 14.23 -2.72
CA ARG A 40 -7.69 13.28 -3.71
C ARG A 40 -6.63 12.89 -4.74
N ASP A 41 -6.81 11.73 -5.37
CA ASP A 41 -6.11 11.37 -6.58
C ASP A 41 -6.80 12.00 -7.83
N PRO A 42 -6.22 11.90 -9.04
CA PRO A 42 -6.78 12.56 -10.22
C PRO A 42 -7.99 11.86 -10.84
N ARG A 43 -8.56 10.80 -10.27
CA ARG A 43 -9.71 10.09 -10.85
C ARG A 43 -10.85 11.05 -11.17
N VAL A 44 -11.52 10.81 -12.28
CA VAL A 44 -12.65 11.65 -12.74
C VAL A 44 -13.74 11.79 -11.68
N SER A 45 -13.98 10.74 -10.91
CA SER A 45 -15.00 10.73 -9.85
C SER A 45 -14.54 11.32 -8.52
N SER A 46 -13.23 11.54 -8.30
CA SER A 46 -12.70 11.92 -6.99
C SER A 46 -13.21 13.29 -6.52
N GLU A 47 -13.32 14.28 -7.40
CA GLU A 47 -13.82 15.62 -7.05
C GLU A 47 -15.29 15.61 -6.65
N MET A 48 -16.11 14.83 -7.34
CA MET A 48 -17.53 14.66 -7.01
C MET A 48 -17.71 14.08 -5.59
N ILE A 49 -16.93 13.06 -5.26
CA ILE A 49 -16.93 12.42 -3.93
C ILE A 49 -16.38 13.37 -2.87
N GLU A 50 -15.32 14.14 -3.18
CA GLU A 50 -14.79 15.18 -2.30
C GLU A 50 -15.87 16.20 -1.93
N CYS A 51 -16.59 16.75 -2.90
CA CYS A 51 -17.64 17.74 -2.66
C CYS A 51 -18.73 17.21 -1.72
N ALA A 52 -19.19 15.97 -1.94
CA ALA A 52 -20.22 15.37 -1.11
C ALA A 52 -19.73 15.13 0.33
N LEU A 53 -18.51 14.61 0.49
CA LEU A 53 -17.92 14.33 1.80
C LEU A 53 -17.66 15.63 2.60
N VAL A 54 -17.13 16.68 1.94
CA VAL A 54 -16.92 18.00 2.53
C VAL A 54 -18.24 18.56 3.03
N SER A 55 -19.31 18.49 2.23
CA SER A 55 -20.64 18.95 2.64
C SER A 55 -21.14 18.27 3.92
N GLY A 56 -20.88 16.97 4.05
CA GLY A 56 -21.21 16.22 5.27
C GLY A 56 -20.42 16.69 6.51
N LEU A 57 -19.10 16.85 6.35
CA LEU A 57 -18.22 17.30 7.44
C LEU A 57 -18.62 18.68 7.97
N VAL A 58 -18.75 19.67 7.09
CA VAL A 58 -19.07 21.03 7.54
C VAL A 58 -20.49 21.13 8.10
N SER A 59 -21.45 20.35 7.59
CA SER A 59 -22.80 20.28 8.14
C SER A 59 -22.83 19.73 9.57
N ALA A 60 -21.83 18.94 9.94
CA ALA A 60 -21.64 18.43 11.31
C ALA A 60 -20.76 19.33 12.20
N GLY A 61 -20.33 20.52 11.69
CA GLY A 61 -19.52 21.49 12.43
C GLY A 61 -18.01 21.29 12.33
N CYS A 62 -17.53 20.37 11.47
CA CYS A 62 -16.10 20.12 11.28
C CYS A 62 -15.50 21.13 10.31
N ASP A 63 -14.40 21.78 10.68
CA ASP A 63 -13.61 22.63 9.78
C ASP A 63 -12.85 21.76 8.79
N VAL A 64 -12.84 22.15 7.52
CA VAL A 64 -12.24 21.37 6.43
C VAL A 64 -11.14 22.17 5.72
N VAL A 65 -9.97 21.53 5.56
CA VAL A 65 -8.87 22.06 4.73
C VAL A 65 -8.68 21.17 3.52
N LYS A 66 -8.80 21.73 2.33
CA LYS A 66 -8.60 21.04 1.05
C LYS A 66 -7.16 21.21 0.59
N VAL A 67 -6.46 20.11 0.32
CA VAL A 67 -5.09 20.12 -0.23
C VAL A 67 -5.03 19.76 -1.73
N GLY A 68 -6.19 19.50 -2.35
CA GLY A 68 -6.30 19.24 -3.78
C GLY A 68 -5.82 17.86 -4.21
N VAL A 69 -5.20 17.78 -5.39
CA VAL A 69 -4.65 16.52 -5.91
C VAL A 69 -3.27 16.28 -5.30
N VAL A 70 -3.19 15.29 -4.41
CA VAL A 70 -1.98 14.92 -3.68
C VAL A 70 -1.83 13.40 -3.64
N THR A 71 -0.69 12.90 -3.19
CA THR A 71 -0.47 11.49 -2.91
C THR A 71 -1.02 11.13 -1.52
N THR A 72 -1.35 9.85 -1.31
CA THR A 72 -1.78 9.33 0.01
C THR A 72 -0.75 9.64 1.11
N PRO A 73 0.58 9.40 0.94
CA PRO A 73 1.54 9.78 1.98
C PRO A 73 1.62 11.30 2.22
N THR A 74 1.44 12.14 1.20
CA THR A 74 1.35 13.61 1.38
C THR A 74 0.15 13.99 2.25
N LEU A 75 -1.02 13.38 2.00
CA LEU A 75 -2.20 13.62 2.84
C LEU A 75 -1.99 13.13 4.27
N ALA A 76 -1.48 11.91 4.45
CA ALA A 76 -1.22 11.34 5.78
C ALA A 76 -0.22 12.21 6.57
N TYR A 77 0.77 12.81 5.89
CA TYR A 77 1.66 13.78 6.51
C TYR A 77 0.93 15.07 6.91
N ALA A 78 0.09 15.62 6.03
CA ALA A 78 -0.70 16.81 6.32
C ALA A 78 -1.69 16.59 7.48
N ALA A 79 -2.24 15.38 7.64
CA ALA A 79 -3.18 15.02 8.70
C ALA A 79 -2.64 15.27 10.12
N ARG A 80 -1.33 15.34 10.31
CA ARG A 80 -0.68 15.65 11.60
C ARG A 80 -1.10 16.97 12.23
N LYS A 81 -1.66 17.89 11.44
CA LYS A 81 -2.10 19.22 11.88
C LYS A 81 -3.60 19.28 12.20
N TYR A 82 -4.33 18.17 12.02
CA TYR A 82 -5.80 18.09 12.11
C TYR A 82 -6.23 16.87 12.92
N ASP A 83 -7.52 16.78 13.26
CA ASP A 83 -8.04 15.62 14.00
C ASP A 83 -8.10 14.35 13.14
N CYS A 84 -8.28 14.51 11.80
CA CYS A 84 -8.22 13.41 10.86
C CYS A 84 -7.84 13.86 9.45
N GLY A 85 -7.40 12.90 8.63
CA GLY A 85 -7.19 13.04 7.20
C GLY A 85 -8.13 12.17 6.38
N VAL A 86 -8.58 12.67 5.23
CA VAL A 86 -9.40 11.91 4.28
C VAL A 86 -8.75 11.92 2.91
N MET A 87 -8.42 10.74 2.39
CA MET A 87 -7.91 10.59 1.04
C MET A 87 -8.95 9.94 0.14
N ILE A 88 -9.30 10.62 -0.94
CA ILE A 88 -10.25 10.10 -1.94
C ILE A 88 -9.45 9.46 -3.06
N THR A 89 -9.42 8.14 -3.07
CA THR A 89 -8.65 7.32 -4.00
C THR A 89 -9.11 5.86 -4.00
N ALA A 90 -8.89 5.16 -5.10
CA ALA A 90 -8.96 3.71 -5.14
C ALA A 90 -7.58 3.07 -5.39
N SER A 91 -6.48 3.81 -5.12
CA SER A 91 -5.09 3.34 -5.23
C SER A 91 -4.83 2.70 -6.62
N HIS A 92 -4.50 1.44 -6.66
CA HIS A 92 -4.16 0.68 -7.87
C HIS A 92 -5.36 0.18 -8.70
N ASN A 93 -6.60 0.34 -8.23
CA ASN A 93 -7.77 -0.09 -8.99
C ASN A 93 -7.94 0.69 -10.30
N PRO A 94 -8.55 0.09 -11.35
CA PRO A 94 -8.85 0.75 -12.62
C PRO A 94 -9.68 2.05 -12.48
N ALA A 95 -9.71 2.85 -13.54
CA ALA A 95 -10.36 4.17 -13.57
C ALA A 95 -11.82 4.23 -13.06
N PRO A 96 -12.69 3.25 -13.29
CA PRO A 96 -14.08 3.29 -12.80
C PRO A 96 -14.23 3.22 -11.27
N TYR A 97 -13.20 2.81 -10.56
CA TYR A 97 -13.23 2.69 -9.09
C TYR A 97 -12.89 4.01 -8.43
N VAL A 98 -13.49 4.24 -7.26
CA VAL A 98 -13.16 5.31 -6.33
C VAL A 98 -13.27 4.80 -4.90
N GLY A 99 -12.71 5.48 -3.94
CA GLY A 99 -12.80 5.10 -2.53
C GLY A 99 -12.50 6.25 -1.58
N ILE A 100 -12.60 5.95 -0.30
CA ILE A 100 -12.36 6.88 0.81
C ILE A 100 -11.47 6.16 1.82
N LYS A 101 -10.27 6.68 2.06
CA LYS A 101 -9.34 6.23 3.09
C LYS A 101 -9.28 7.26 4.21
N LEU A 102 -9.26 6.82 5.46
CA LEU A 102 -9.25 7.67 6.64
C LEU A 102 -7.94 7.53 7.40
N TRP A 103 -7.37 8.65 7.84
CA TRP A 103 -6.05 8.73 8.44
C TRP A 103 -6.09 9.42 9.80
N ASN A 104 -5.37 8.87 10.75
CA ASN A 104 -5.10 9.48 12.05
C ASN A 104 -3.95 10.51 11.97
N PRO A 105 -3.87 11.44 12.92
CA PRO A 105 -2.78 12.43 12.99
C PRO A 105 -1.38 11.83 13.10
N ASP A 106 -1.24 10.59 13.53
CA ASP A 106 0.05 9.89 13.65
C ASP A 106 0.51 9.22 12.34
N GLY A 107 -0.23 9.40 11.26
CA GLY A 107 0.06 8.81 9.94
C GLY A 107 -0.42 7.37 9.78
N MET A 108 -1.18 6.83 10.74
CA MET A 108 -1.81 5.52 10.60
C MET A 108 -3.21 5.62 9.99
N ALA A 109 -3.59 4.64 9.21
CA ALA A 109 -4.98 4.51 8.79
C ALA A 109 -5.90 4.27 10.01
N PHE A 110 -7.19 4.58 9.88
CA PHE A 110 -8.17 4.23 10.91
C PHE A 110 -8.18 2.73 11.16
N ASN A 111 -8.09 2.34 12.43
CA ASN A 111 -8.17 0.94 12.85
C ASN A 111 -9.62 0.40 12.78
N SER A 112 -9.77 -0.91 12.96
CA SER A 112 -11.08 -1.57 12.86
C SER A 112 -12.14 -0.97 13.79
N ALA A 113 -11.78 -0.58 15.00
CA ALA A 113 -12.76 0.01 15.95
C ALA A 113 -13.27 1.39 15.48
N GLN A 114 -12.37 2.20 14.90
CA GLN A 114 -12.75 3.50 14.33
C GLN A 114 -13.63 3.31 13.07
N GLN A 115 -13.30 2.32 12.22
CA GLN A 115 -14.08 1.98 11.03
C GLN A 115 -15.49 1.49 11.42
N GLU A 116 -15.60 0.60 12.40
CA GLU A 116 -16.87 0.09 12.93
C GLU A 116 -17.73 1.20 13.54
N GLU A 117 -17.13 2.20 14.18
CA GLU A 117 -17.87 3.37 14.69
C GLU A 117 -18.51 4.18 13.56
N ILE A 118 -17.78 4.41 12.47
CA ILE A 118 -18.30 5.10 11.27
C ILE A 118 -19.43 4.27 10.65
N GLU A 119 -19.24 2.96 10.46
CA GLU A 119 -20.26 2.06 9.92
C GLU A 119 -21.53 2.07 10.78
N ARG A 120 -21.39 1.97 12.09
CA ARG A 120 -22.51 2.01 13.05
C ARG A 120 -23.25 3.35 12.99
N THR A 121 -22.53 4.47 12.93
CA THR A 121 -23.14 5.80 12.84
C THR A 121 -23.96 5.95 11.57
N ILE A 122 -23.44 5.44 10.43
CA ILE A 122 -24.14 5.45 9.15
C ILE A 122 -25.38 4.54 9.18
N GLU A 123 -25.25 3.33 9.71
CA GLU A 123 -26.35 2.35 9.77
C GLU A 123 -27.49 2.82 10.66
N GLN A 124 -27.17 3.42 11.79
CA GLN A 124 -28.16 3.98 12.74
C GLN A 124 -28.68 5.36 12.32
N GLN A 125 -28.12 5.97 11.29
CA GLN A 125 -28.42 7.35 10.86
C GLN A 125 -28.28 8.38 11.99
N HIS A 126 -27.35 8.15 12.90
CA HIS A 126 -27.09 9.02 14.05
C HIS A 126 -26.21 10.23 13.67
N PHE A 127 -26.67 11.00 12.70
CA PHE A 127 -25.99 12.20 12.23
C PHE A 127 -26.34 13.41 13.11
N ILE A 128 -25.38 14.31 13.24
CA ILE A 128 -25.56 15.62 13.88
C ILE A 128 -25.49 16.66 12.79
N ALA A 129 -26.53 17.49 12.66
CA ALA A 129 -26.47 18.73 11.90
C ALA A 129 -26.45 19.87 12.91
N VAL A 130 -25.43 20.71 12.85
CA VAL A 130 -25.30 21.85 13.78
C VAL A 130 -26.17 23.04 13.33
N PRO A 131 -26.47 23.99 14.22
CA PRO A 131 -27.12 25.24 13.85
C PRO A 131 -26.34 25.99 12.76
N TRP A 132 -27.05 26.83 12.00
CA TRP A 132 -26.47 27.54 10.85
C TRP A 132 -25.21 28.37 11.17
N ASN A 133 -25.07 28.86 12.37
CA ASN A 133 -23.96 29.68 12.87
C ASN A 133 -22.79 28.84 13.44
N GLU A 134 -22.90 27.51 13.41
CA GLU A 134 -21.88 26.54 13.87
C GLU A 134 -21.39 25.64 12.72
N ILE A 135 -21.84 25.89 11.50
CA ILE A 135 -21.38 25.19 10.31
C ILE A 135 -19.86 25.40 10.15
N GLY A 136 -19.13 24.28 9.90
CA GLY A 136 -17.68 24.31 9.74
C GLY A 136 -17.22 25.13 8.52
N ASN A 137 -16.01 25.64 8.58
CA ASN A 137 -15.39 26.43 7.50
C ASN A 137 -14.71 25.53 6.47
N ILE A 138 -14.65 26.00 5.23
CA ILE A 138 -13.88 25.35 4.16
C ILE A 138 -12.75 26.30 3.77
N THR A 139 -11.50 25.80 3.85
CA THR A 139 -10.30 26.51 3.44
C THR A 139 -9.46 25.61 2.53
N SER A 140 -8.39 26.17 1.97
CA SER A 140 -7.44 25.42 1.13
C SER A 140 -6.01 25.67 1.59
N ASP A 141 -5.18 24.62 1.55
CA ASP A 141 -3.75 24.68 1.82
C ASP A 141 -2.98 24.10 0.63
N SER A 142 -2.10 24.90 0.04
CA SER A 142 -1.23 24.51 -1.07
C SER A 142 0.17 24.08 -0.62
N SER A 143 0.46 24.13 0.67
CA SER A 143 1.79 23.81 1.20
C SER A 143 2.06 22.29 1.38
N ALA A 144 1.02 21.46 1.44
CA ALA A 144 1.13 20.06 1.82
C ALA A 144 2.19 19.27 1.02
N ILE A 145 2.26 19.48 -0.30
CA ILE A 145 3.26 18.82 -1.17
C ILE A 145 4.66 19.27 -0.81
N LYS A 146 4.86 20.57 -0.62
CA LYS A 146 6.14 21.17 -0.24
C LYS A 146 6.60 20.68 1.12
N ASP A 147 5.72 20.72 2.13
CA ASP A 147 6.01 20.30 3.49
C ASP A 147 6.45 18.81 3.53
N HIS A 148 5.76 17.96 2.76
CA HIS A 148 6.14 16.54 2.64
C HIS A 148 7.47 16.35 1.91
N ALA A 149 7.71 17.07 0.82
CA ALA A 149 8.98 17.04 0.09
C ALA A 149 10.15 17.49 0.98
N GLU A 150 10.00 18.55 1.77
CA GLU A 150 11.01 19.03 2.73
C GLU A 150 11.32 18.00 3.81
N LEU A 151 10.30 17.30 4.32
CA LEU A 151 10.52 16.19 5.24
C LEU A 151 11.37 15.10 4.59
N ILE A 152 11.05 14.68 3.36
CA ILE A 152 11.80 13.65 2.64
C ILE A 152 13.25 14.09 2.43
N LEU A 153 13.46 15.30 1.89
CA LEU A 153 14.80 15.85 1.63
C LEU A 153 15.67 15.94 2.89
N SER A 154 15.08 16.16 4.07
CA SER A 154 15.81 16.16 5.34
C SER A 154 16.25 14.74 5.78
N ASN A 155 15.73 13.70 5.16
CA ASN A 155 15.98 12.28 5.50
C ASN A 155 16.78 11.50 4.46
N VAL A 156 17.17 12.13 3.35
CA VAL A 156 17.97 11.54 2.27
C VAL A 156 19.11 12.44 1.88
N LYS A 157 20.12 11.87 1.20
CA LYS A 157 21.29 12.62 0.74
C LYS A 157 21.13 13.07 -0.71
N PRO A 158 21.75 14.19 -1.10
CA PRO A 158 21.87 14.58 -2.50
C PRO A 158 22.58 13.51 -3.35
N VAL A 159 22.17 13.40 -4.61
CA VAL A 159 22.71 12.43 -5.57
C VAL A 159 23.00 13.12 -6.91
N ASN A 160 23.72 12.42 -7.80
CA ASN A 160 23.95 12.91 -9.16
C ASN A 160 23.84 11.73 -10.14
N MET A 161 22.63 11.49 -10.65
CA MET A 161 22.36 10.39 -11.58
C MET A 161 21.14 10.65 -12.44
N ARG A 162 21.03 9.90 -13.53
CA ARG A 162 19.84 9.88 -14.38
C ARG A 162 18.87 8.81 -13.89
N VAL A 163 17.59 9.19 -13.78
CA VAL A 163 16.51 8.31 -13.36
C VAL A 163 15.31 8.47 -14.30
N VAL A 164 14.53 7.40 -14.48
CA VAL A 164 13.24 7.44 -15.18
C VAL A 164 12.12 7.25 -14.17
N VAL A 165 11.11 8.12 -14.19
CA VAL A 165 9.95 8.03 -13.31
C VAL A 165 8.68 7.87 -14.13
N ASP A 166 8.00 6.75 -13.99
CA ASP A 166 6.66 6.52 -14.53
C ASP A 166 5.59 6.87 -13.50
N CYS A 167 4.97 8.01 -13.68
CA CYS A 167 3.94 8.53 -12.79
C CYS A 167 2.55 7.91 -13.06
N GLY A 168 2.36 7.11 -14.11
CA GLY A 168 1.10 6.44 -14.44
C GLY A 168 -0.10 7.36 -14.67
N CYS A 169 0.09 8.62 -15.10
CA CYS A 169 -0.92 9.67 -15.18
C CYS A 169 -1.59 10.02 -13.83
N ALA A 170 -0.93 9.73 -12.72
CA ALA A 170 -1.49 9.66 -11.37
C ALA A 170 -0.87 10.68 -10.40
N ALA A 171 -1.27 10.63 -9.13
CA ALA A 171 -0.92 11.61 -8.11
C ALA A 171 0.60 11.75 -7.86
N GLY A 172 1.40 10.70 -8.09
CA GLY A 172 2.85 10.75 -7.97
C GLY A 172 3.51 11.80 -8.85
N SER A 173 2.86 12.23 -9.95
CA SER A 173 3.35 13.30 -10.83
C SER A 173 3.42 14.67 -10.16
N THR A 174 2.68 14.89 -9.08
CA THR A 174 2.66 16.16 -8.34
C THR A 174 3.88 16.39 -7.46
N ILE A 175 4.62 15.33 -7.10
CA ILE A 175 5.72 15.42 -6.15
C ILE A 175 7.00 14.73 -6.63
N THR A 176 6.95 13.46 -7.05
CA THR A 176 8.15 12.62 -7.25
C THR A 176 9.16 13.21 -8.24
N PRO A 177 8.76 13.67 -9.45
CA PRO A 177 9.73 14.25 -10.39
C PRO A 177 10.43 15.51 -9.88
N PHE A 178 9.72 16.33 -9.11
CA PHE A 178 10.27 17.56 -8.53
C PHE A 178 11.22 17.24 -7.39
N LEU A 179 10.82 16.38 -6.47
CA LEU A 179 11.63 15.91 -5.35
C LEU A 179 12.97 15.33 -5.81
N LEU A 180 12.96 14.44 -6.81
CA LEU A 180 14.19 13.81 -7.29
C LEU A 180 15.10 14.82 -8.02
N ARG A 181 14.55 15.85 -8.68
CA ARG A 181 15.37 16.95 -9.22
C ARG A 181 16.01 17.77 -8.11
N GLU A 182 15.29 18.08 -7.03
CA GLU A 182 15.85 18.77 -5.86
C GLU A 182 16.97 17.94 -5.19
N MET A 183 16.90 16.60 -5.25
CA MET A 183 17.97 15.72 -4.80
C MET A 183 19.21 15.77 -5.72
N GLY A 184 19.10 16.31 -6.94
CA GLY A 184 20.18 16.39 -7.93
C GLY A 184 20.08 15.40 -9.09
N CYS A 185 18.95 14.71 -9.28
CA CYS A 185 18.75 13.79 -10.39
C CYS A 185 18.48 14.52 -11.71
N GLU A 186 19.00 13.97 -12.80
CA GLU A 186 18.46 14.17 -14.15
C GLU A 186 17.23 13.27 -14.32
N VAL A 187 16.03 13.86 -14.20
CA VAL A 187 14.76 13.11 -14.19
C VAL A 187 14.10 13.11 -15.57
N ILE A 188 13.94 11.92 -16.14
CA ILE A 188 13.10 11.66 -17.31
C ILE A 188 11.75 11.16 -16.80
N THR A 189 10.67 11.81 -17.23
CA THR A 189 9.32 11.45 -16.79
C THR A 189 8.56 10.71 -17.89
N LEU A 190 7.84 9.66 -17.50
CA LEU A 190 6.83 9.00 -18.32
C LEU A 190 5.47 9.25 -17.66
N ASN A 191 4.44 9.52 -18.47
CA ASN A 191 3.06 9.60 -18.02
C ASN A 191 2.86 10.54 -16.82
N ALA A 192 3.53 11.73 -16.85
CA ALA A 192 3.54 12.67 -15.74
C ALA A 192 2.42 13.74 -15.79
N GLN A 193 1.52 13.67 -16.75
CA GLN A 193 0.27 14.44 -16.75
C GLN A 193 -0.77 13.79 -15.84
N LEU A 194 -1.57 14.61 -15.14
CA LEU A 194 -2.72 14.14 -14.38
C LEU A 194 -3.86 13.76 -15.33
N ASP A 195 -4.26 12.49 -15.36
CA ASP A 195 -5.41 12.03 -16.14
C ASP A 195 -6.10 10.84 -15.42
N GLY A 196 -7.28 11.10 -14.88
CA GLY A 196 -8.05 10.11 -14.12
C GLY A 196 -8.61 8.94 -14.93
N HIS A 197 -8.42 8.92 -16.25
CA HIS A 197 -8.71 7.76 -17.09
C HIS A 197 -7.57 6.75 -17.15
N PHE A 198 -6.35 7.13 -16.71
CA PHE A 198 -5.12 6.33 -16.74
C PHE A 198 -4.83 5.73 -18.12
N PRO A 199 -4.76 6.55 -19.20
CA PRO A 199 -4.67 6.04 -20.57
C PRO A 199 -3.37 5.34 -20.90
N ALA A 200 -2.30 5.59 -20.14
CA ALA A 200 -0.98 5.07 -20.44
C ALA A 200 -0.77 3.63 -19.96
N ARG A 201 -1.32 3.28 -18.81
CA ARG A 201 -1.28 1.94 -18.21
C ARG A 201 -2.30 1.83 -17.07
N ASN A 202 -2.61 0.61 -16.67
CA ASN A 202 -3.32 0.40 -15.41
C ASN A 202 -2.52 1.03 -14.24
N PRO A 203 -3.19 1.60 -13.24
CA PRO A 203 -2.51 2.24 -12.12
C PRO A 203 -1.57 1.30 -11.34
N GLU A 204 -1.84 0.00 -11.30
CA GLU A 204 -1.00 -0.96 -10.58
C GLU A 204 0.36 -1.14 -11.28
N PRO A 205 1.51 -0.92 -10.58
CA PRO A 205 2.83 -0.98 -11.18
C PRO A 205 3.36 -2.43 -11.24
N THR A 206 2.64 -3.32 -11.91
CA THR A 206 3.08 -4.71 -12.17
C THR A 206 4.11 -4.77 -13.29
N GLU A 207 4.89 -5.84 -13.36
CA GLU A 207 5.89 -6.01 -14.42
C GLU A 207 5.30 -5.85 -15.83
N GLU A 208 4.12 -6.40 -16.06
CA GLU A 208 3.41 -6.33 -17.35
C GLU A 208 3.06 -4.88 -17.73
N ASN A 209 2.68 -4.06 -16.76
CA ASN A 209 2.32 -2.66 -16.96
C ASN A 209 3.53 -1.75 -17.16
N LEU A 210 4.75 -2.19 -16.82
CA LEU A 210 5.96 -1.37 -16.80
C LEU A 210 6.88 -1.57 -18.02
N TRP A 211 6.38 -2.16 -19.12
CA TRP A 211 7.18 -2.40 -20.30
C TRP A 211 7.82 -1.12 -20.88
N MET A 212 7.11 0.02 -20.84
CA MET A 212 7.61 1.31 -21.30
C MET A 212 8.75 1.82 -20.40
N LEU A 213 8.61 1.69 -19.08
CA LEU A 213 9.64 2.04 -18.12
C LEU A 213 10.89 1.19 -18.31
N LYS A 214 10.74 -0.14 -18.46
CA LYS A 214 11.84 -1.08 -18.74
C LYS A 214 12.62 -0.67 -19.99
N LYS A 215 11.93 -0.28 -21.04
CA LYS A 215 12.54 0.20 -22.29
C LYS A 215 13.24 1.54 -22.12
N ALA A 216 12.58 2.50 -21.47
CA ALA A 216 13.11 3.84 -21.28
C ALA A 216 14.39 3.85 -20.43
N VAL A 217 14.48 3.04 -19.36
CA VAL A 217 15.70 2.92 -18.56
C VAL A 217 16.89 2.56 -19.42
N LYS A 218 16.76 1.58 -20.31
CA LYS A 218 17.84 1.16 -21.22
C LYS A 218 18.19 2.24 -22.25
N GLU A 219 17.20 2.79 -22.92
CA GLU A 219 17.39 3.77 -24.00
C GLU A 219 18.04 5.07 -23.53
N PHE A 220 17.65 5.53 -22.34
CA PHE A 220 18.22 6.75 -21.77
C PHE A 220 19.46 6.51 -20.90
N GLY A 221 19.87 5.26 -20.68
CA GLY A 221 21.02 4.94 -19.83
C GLY A 221 20.79 5.39 -18.37
N ALA A 222 19.56 5.26 -17.87
CA ALA A 222 19.24 5.60 -16.49
C ALA A 222 19.71 4.51 -15.54
N LEU A 223 20.10 4.89 -14.32
CA LEU A 223 20.57 3.94 -13.31
C LEU A 223 19.42 3.21 -12.60
N VAL A 224 18.22 3.77 -12.65
CA VAL A 224 17.02 3.17 -12.06
C VAL A 224 15.76 3.73 -12.72
N GLY A 225 14.75 2.88 -12.87
CA GLY A 225 13.38 3.25 -13.18
C GLY A 225 12.49 3.13 -11.94
N ILE A 226 11.60 4.07 -11.73
CA ILE A 226 10.67 4.14 -10.61
C ILE A 226 9.25 4.21 -11.16
N ALA A 227 8.33 3.47 -10.58
CA ALA A 227 6.92 3.52 -10.91
C ALA A 227 6.05 3.58 -9.65
N HIS A 228 5.03 4.44 -9.68
CA HIS A 228 4.01 4.54 -8.63
C HIS A 228 2.68 3.96 -9.08
N ASP A 229 1.82 3.67 -8.12
CA ASP A 229 0.40 3.43 -8.34
C ASP A 229 -0.42 4.74 -8.35
N GLY A 230 -1.74 4.64 -8.31
CA GLY A 230 -2.62 5.78 -8.52
C GLY A 230 -2.54 6.90 -7.47
N ASP A 231 -2.23 6.56 -6.22
CA ASP A 231 -2.10 7.50 -5.09
C ASP A 231 -0.69 7.49 -4.48
N ALA A 232 0.23 6.78 -5.12
CA ALA A 232 1.66 6.73 -4.83
C ALA A 232 2.00 6.31 -3.38
N ASP A 233 1.14 5.54 -2.72
CA ASP A 233 1.48 4.84 -1.50
C ASP A 233 2.36 3.61 -1.79
N ARG A 234 2.41 3.18 -3.08
CA ARG A 234 3.29 2.12 -3.60
C ARG A 234 4.40 2.66 -4.51
N MET A 235 5.52 1.93 -4.51
CA MET A 235 6.62 2.15 -5.42
C MET A 235 7.26 0.83 -5.84
N MET A 236 7.43 0.64 -7.15
CA MET A 236 8.17 -0.47 -7.74
C MET A 236 9.33 0.06 -8.59
N ALA A 237 10.33 -0.78 -8.82
CA ALA A 237 11.55 -0.38 -9.51
C ALA A 237 11.91 -1.27 -10.68
N VAL A 238 12.70 -0.68 -11.58
CA VAL A 238 13.40 -1.33 -12.69
C VAL A 238 14.89 -1.03 -12.57
N ASP A 239 15.74 -2.03 -12.65
CA ASP A 239 17.19 -1.84 -12.55
C ASP A 239 17.81 -1.24 -13.83
N GLU A 240 19.09 -0.92 -13.78
CA GLU A 240 19.85 -0.31 -14.88
C GLU A 240 19.90 -1.16 -16.16
N ASN A 241 19.59 -2.46 -16.07
CA ASN A 241 19.48 -3.37 -17.22
C ASN A 241 18.05 -3.39 -17.79
N GLY A 242 17.12 -2.62 -17.23
CA GLY A 242 15.72 -2.63 -17.60
C GLY A 242 14.96 -3.87 -17.13
N GLU A 243 15.46 -4.54 -16.09
CA GLU A 243 14.81 -5.69 -15.49
C GLU A 243 13.94 -5.23 -14.31
N PHE A 244 12.71 -5.76 -14.25
CA PHE A 244 11.80 -5.50 -13.14
C PHE A 244 12.36 -6.08 -11.84
N VAL A 245 12.27 -5.32 -10.77
CA VAL A 245 12.66 -5.77 -9.42
C VAL A 245 11.41 -6.20 -8.67
N SER A 246 11.34 -7.46 -8.29
CA SER A 246 10.17 -7.99 -7.59
C SER A 246 9.97 -7.34 -6.23
N GLY A 247 8.74 -7.37 -5.71
CA GLY A 247 8.44 -6.82 -4.39
C GLY A 247 9.24 -7.48 -3.27
N ASP A 248 9.47 -8.78 -3.34
CA ASP A 248 10.30 -9.47 -2.34
C ASP A 248 11.77 -9.05 -2.44
N GLU A 249 12.33 -8.85 -3.66
CA GLU A 249 13.68 -8.30 -3.83
C GLU A 249 13.77 -6.87 -3.27
N MET A 250 12.78 -6.00 -3.57
CA MET A 250 12.72 -4.64 -3.02
C MET A 250 12.63 -4.63 -1.50
N LEU A 251 11.79 -5.52 -0.93
CA LEU A 251 11.63 -5.66 0.52
C LEU A 251 12.96 -6.05 1.18
N ALA A 252 13.67 -7.04 0.62
CA ALA A 252 14.98 -7.45 1.11
C ALA A 252 16.02 -6.32 1.00
N ILE A 253 16.05 -5.58 -0.12
CA ILE A 253 16.97 -4.46 -0.35
C ILE A 253 16.74 -3.35 0.67
N PHE A 254 15.50 -2.92 0.89
CA PHE A 254 15.20 -1.91 1.91
C PHE A 254 15.47 -2.41 3.33
N ALA A 255 15.13 -3.67 3.61
CA ALA A 255 15.39 -4.26 4.92
C ALA A 255 16.89 -4.36 5.25
N LEU A 256 17.74 -4.70 4.27
CA LEU A 256 19.21 -4.66 4.41
C LEU A 256 19.74 -3.26 4.76
N ARG A 257 19.04 -2.20 4.33
CA ARG A 257 19.38 -0.81 4.67
C ARG A 257 18.85 -0.39 6.04
N GLU A 258 17.56 -0.65 6.31
CA GLU A 258 16.82 -0.10 7.45
C GLU A 258 16.90 -0.98 8.72
N CYS A 259 17.16 -2.29 8.57
CA CYS A 259 17.26 -3.24 9.68
C CYS A 259 18.71 -3.59 10.05
N LYS A 260 19.68 -2.73 9.74
CA LYS A 260 21.08 -2.93 10.16
C LYS A 260 21.15 -3.16 11.67
N ASP A 261 22.18 -3.89 12.11
CA ASP A 261 22.52 -4.09 13.52
C ASP A 261 21.41 -4.73 14.38
N SER A 262 20.78 -5.81 13.86
CA SER A 262 19.71 -6.55 14.55
C SER A 262 18.37 -5.81 14.69
N GLY A 263 18.07 -4.89 13.77
CA GLY A 263 16.73 -4.26 13.67
C GLY A 263 15.60 -5.27 13.48
N LYS A 264 14.37 -4.82 13.72
CA LYS A 264 13.16 -5.64 13.49
C LYS A 264 12.53 -5.26 12.16
N LEU A 265 12.09 -6.27 11.42
CA LEU A 265 11.34 -6.15 10.17
C LEU A 265 9.92 -6.67 10.36
N VAL A 266 8.93 -5.98 9.87
CA VAL A 266 7.52 -6.45 9.83
C VAL A 266 7.08 -6.68 8.41
N VAL A 267 6.57 -7.89 8.13
CA VAL A 267 6.13 -8.31 6.78
C VAL A 267 4.87 -9.17 6.86
N PRO A 268 4.06 -9.26 5.81
CA PRO A 268 2.93 -10.19 5.78
C PRO A 268 3.38 -11.65 5.61
N VAL A 269 2.48 -12.57 5.98
CA VAL A 269 2.74 -14.02 5.96
C VAL A 269 3.00 -14.60 4.56
N ASP A 270 2.72 -13.88 3.49
CA ASP A 270 2.95 -14.31 2.10
C ASP A 270 4.30 -13.83 1.53
N THR A 271 5.15 -13.23 2.36
CA THR A 271 6.50 -12.80 1.99
C THR A 271 7.41 -13.99 1.76
N SER A 272 8.29 -13.88 0.76
CA SER A 272 9.32 -14.88 0.42
C SER A 272 10.32 -15.09 1.56
N MET A 273 10.74 -16.33 1.78
CA MET A 273 11.85 -16.65 2.70
C MET A 273 13.18 -16.03 2.27
N MET A 274 13.31 -15.58 1.00
CA MET A 274 14.43 -14.78 0.55
C MET A 274 14.72 -13.60 1.49
N VAL A 275 13.66 -12.95 1.96
CA VAL A 275 13.77 -11.77 2.84
C VAL A 275 14.40 -12.15 4.18
N GLU A 276 13.93 -13.24 4.81
CA GLU A 276 14.48 -13.72 6.08
C GLU A 276 15.93 -14.20 5.94
N ASP A 277 16.20 -14.98 4.89
CA ASP A 277 17.54 -15.52 4.63
C ASP A 277 18.57 -14.42 4.28
N SER A 278 18.10 -13.27 3.79
CA SER A 278 18.94 -12.09 3.56
C SER A 278 19.29 -11.32 4.84
N LEU A 279 18.62 -11.58 5.95
CA LEU A 279 18.70 -10.81 7.21
C LEU A 279 18.99 -11.70 8.43
N PRO A 280 20.10 -12.43 8.48
CA PRO A 280 20.33 -13.47 9.48
C PRO A 280 20.40 -12.94 10.93
N LEU A 281 20.63 -11.64 11.13
CA LEU A 281 20.71 -11.00 12.45
C LEU A 281 19.46 -10.23 12.85
N SER A 282 18.52 -10.03 11.91
CA SER A 282 17.30 -9.27 12.16
C SER A 282 16.16 -10.18 12.60
N LYS A 283 15.27 -9.64 13.43
CA LYS A 283 14.05 -10.34 13.80
C LYS A 283 12.95 -10.01 12.79
N VAL A 284 12.51 -11.01 12.03
CA VAL A 284 11.34 -10.89 11.15
C VAL A 284 10.06 -11.23 11.92
N ILE A 285 9.05 -10.37 11.79
CA ILE A 285 7.77 -10.48 12.46
C ILE A 285 6.70 -10.54 11.37
N HIS A 286 5.93 -11.63 11.35
CA HIS A 286 4.85 -11.82 10.39
C HIS A 286 3.53 -11.24 10.89
N THR A 287 2.77 -10.67 9.95
CA THR A 287 1.42 -10.14 10.17
C THR A 287 0.46 -10.65 9.10
N ARG A 288 -0.80 -10.27 9.21
CA ARG A 288 -1.77 -10.44 8.12
C ARG A 288 -1.33 -9.64 6.90
N VAL A 289 -1.82 -10.03 5.71
CA VAL A 289 -1.67 -9.25 4.49
C VAL A 289 -2.53 -8.00 4.57
N GLY A 290 -1.90 -6.85 4.38
CA GLY A 290 -2.49 -5.51 4.43
C GLY A 290 -1.57 -4.51 5.14
N ASP A 291 -1.34 -3.38 4.51
CA ASP A 291 -0.48 -2.29 4.97
C ASP A 291 -0.87 -1.77 6.37
N VAL A 292 -2.17 -1.76 6.69
CA VAL A 292 -2.68 -1.39 8.01
C VAL A 292 -2.14 -2.32 9.10
N TYR A 293 -2.13 -3.64 8.86
CA TYR A 293 -1.61 -4.61 9.83
C TYR A 293 -0.09 -4.51 9.99
N VAL A 294 0.61 -4.21 8.90
CA VAL A 294 2.06 -3.94 8.94
C VAL A 294 2.32 -2.69 9.80
N ALA A 295 1.58 -1.60 9.59
CA ALA A 295 1.73 -0.35 10.33
C ALA A 295 1.42 -0.54 11.84
N GLU A 296 0.34 -1.24 12.18
CA GLU A 296 -0.03 -1.55 13.56
C GLU A 296 1.07 -2.35 14.27
N GLU A 297 1.62 -3.37 13.61
CA GLU A 297 2.66 -4.21 14.17
C GLU A 297 4.01 -3.49 14.28
N LEU A 298 4.34 -2.61 13.32
CA LEU A 298 5.49 -1.71 13.40
C LEU A 298 5.43 -0.83 14.65
N LYS A 299 4.28 -0.19 14.89
CA LYS A 299 4.05 0.65 16.07
C LYS A 299 4.10 -0.16 17.37
N ARG A 300 3.48 -1.34 17.40
CA ARG A 300 3.43 -2.21 18.58
C ARG A 300 4.81 -2.75 18.99
N THR A 301 5.67 -3.07 18.00
CA THR A 301 6.96 -3.74 18.25
C THR A 301 8.16 -2.79 18.29
N GLY A 302 7.96 -1.53 17.84
CA GLY A 302 9.05 -0.58 17.63
C GLY A 302 10.02 -1.04 16.53
N ALA A 303 9.51 -1.75 15.51
CA ALA A 303 10.32 -2.19 14.40
C ALA A 303 10.72 -1.01 13.51
N THR A 304 11.87 -1.13 12.83
CA THR A 304 12.50 -0.04 12.08
C THR A 304 12.01 0.09 10.65
N PHE A 305 11.52 -1.00 10.08
CA PHE A 305 11.00 -1.05 8.71
C PHE A 305 9.95 -2.15 8.58
N GLY A 306 9.02 -1.96 7.66
CA GLY A 306 8.06 -2.96 7.23
C GLY A 306 7.52 -2.64 5.85
N GLY A 307 6.87 -3.63 5.26
CA GLY A 307 6.28 -3.45 3.93
C GLY A 307 5.69 -4.73 3.38
N GLU A 308 5.12 -4.61 2.20
CA GLU A 308 4.50 -5.71 1.49
C GLU A 308 5.13 -5.89 0.10
N PRO A 309 5.22 -7.12 -0.42
CA PRO A 309 5.68 -7.36 -1.79
C PRO A 309 4.84 -6.68 -2.88
N SER A 310 3.69 -6.13 -2.52
CA SER A 310 2.84 -5.30 -3.38
C SER A 310 3.41 -3.91 -3.70
N GLY A 311 4.52 -3.50 -3.05
CA GLY A 311 5.17 -2.21 -3.22
C GLY A 311 4.86 -1.17 -2.13
N SER A 312 4.15 -1.57 -1.08
CA SER A 312 3.87 -0.72 0.09
C SER A 312 5.05 -0.76 1.06
N TRP A 313 5.75 0.35 1.23
CA TRP A 313 6.96 0.48 2.06
C TRP A 313 6.70 1.44 3.21
N ILE A 314 6.90 1.01 4.47
CA ILE A 314 6.64 1.79 5.68
C ILE A 314 7.93 2.01 6.44
N PHE A 315 8.27 3.28 6.64
CA PHE A 315 9.46 3.73 7.34
C PHE A 315 9.07 4.51 8.60
N PRO A 316 8.96 3.89 9.79
CA PRO A 316 8.48 4.54 11.01
C PRO A 316 9.23 5.83 11.40
N ARG A 317 10.51 5.97 10.98
CA ARG A 317 11.29 7.21 11.18
C ARG A 317 10.74 8.41 10.39
N VAL A 318 9.88 8.17 9.39
CA VAL A 318 9.21 9.19 8.58
C VAL A 318 7.72 9.20 8.85
N SER A 319 7.05 8.05 8.64
CA SER A 319 5.61 7.89 8.82
C SER A 319 5.24 6.42 9.00
N TYR A 320 4.07 6.16 9.61
CA TYR A 320 3.42 4.84 9.58
C TYR A 320 2.55 4.64 8.34
N CYS A 321 2.35 5.66 7.52
CA CYS A 321 1.73 5.52 6.20
C CYS A 321 2.73 4.88 5.23
N PRO A 322 2.31 3.93 4.38
CA PRO A 322 3.13 3.52 3.24
C PRO A 322 3.50 4.74 2.40
N ASP A 323 4.80 4.89 2.10
CA ASP A 323 5.31 6.07 1.42
C ASP A 323 6.18 5.70 0.22
N GLY A 324 5.54 5.59 -0.94
CA GLY A 324 6.22 5.32 -2.20
C GLY A 324 7.13 6.47 -2.64
N ILE A 325 6.87 7.70 -2.19
CA ILE A 325 7.69 8.88 -2.55
C ILE A 325 9.01 8.84 -1.77
N PHE A 326 8.94 8.60 -0.46
CA PHE A 326 10.13 8.42 0.36
C PHE A 326 10.93 7.18 -0.08
N ALA A 327 10.25 6.08 -0.39
CA ALA A 327 10.89 4.87 -0.90
C ALA A 327 11.65 5.13 -2.21
N ALA A 328 11.09 5.93 -3.13
CA ALA A 328 11.75 6.34 -4.37
C ALA A 328 13.02 7.15 -4.08
N ALA A 329 12.96 8.14 -3.22
CA ALA A 329 14.09 8.96 -2.82
C ALA A 329 15.20 8.14 -2.14
N LEU A 330 14.83 7.28 -1.21
CA LEU A 330 15.77 6.37 -0.54
C LEU A 330 16.43 5.39 -1.50
N LEU A 331 15.66 4.80 -2.43
CA LEU A 331 16.21 3.90 -3.43
C LEU A 331 17.25 4.60 -4.30
N VAL A 332 16.97 5.82 -4.76
CA VAL A 332 17.90 6.63 -5.56
C VAL A 332 19.20 6.92 -4.78
N GLU A 333 19.11 7.25 -3.48
CA GLU A 333 20.29 7.39 -2.62
C GLU A 333 21.09 6.07 -2.58
N MET A 334 20.42 4.93 -2.41
CA MET A 334 21.06 3.61 -2.35
C MET A 334 21.75 3.24 -3.66
N VAL A 335 21.10 3.54 -4.81
CA VAL A 335 21.64 3.26 -6.15
C VAL A 335 22.89 4.10 -6.44
N GLN A 336 23.01 5.30 -5.87
CA GLN A 336 24.26 6.10 -5.95
C GLN A 336 25.44 5.38 -5.30
N GLU A 337 25.21 4.60 -4.25
CA GLU A 337 26.25 3.84 -3.55
C GLU A 337 26.57 2.51 -4.24
N LYS A 338 25.55 1.81 -4.74
CA LYS A 338 25.66 0.49 -5.37
C LYS A 338 24.51 0.27 -6.34
N SER A 339 24.81 -0.14 -7.58
CA SER A 339 23.76 -0.34 -8.59
C SER A 339 22.73 -1.40 -8.17
N LEU A 340 21.48 -1.21 -8.63
CA LEU A 340 20.36 -2.04 -8.22
C LEU A 340 20.52 -3.50 -8.64
N ALA A 341 21.03 -3.77 -9.84
CA ALA A 341 21.33 -5.14 -10.28
C ALA A 341 22.38 -5.83 -9.37
N LYS A 342 23.40 -5.09 -8.87
CA LYS A 342 24.37 -5.64 -7.92
C LYS A 342 23.76 -5.88 -6.53
N MET A 343 22.78 -5.08 -6.11
CA MET A 343 22.04 -5.33 -4.87
C MET A 343 21.18 -6.60 -4.99
N ARG A 344 20.53 -6.79 -6.13
CA ARG A 344 19.76 -8.02 -6.44
C ARG A 344 20.61 -9.27 -6.52
N ALA A 345 21.81 -9.17 -7.09
CA ALA A 345 22.69 -10.32 -7.35
C ALA A 345 23.15 -11.06 -6.07
N ILE A 346 23.10 -10.42 -4.92
CA ILE A 346 23.49 -11.05 -3.64
C ILE A 346 22.30 -11.70 -2.90
N LEU A 347 21.09 -11.48 -3.36
CA LEU A 347 19.89 -12.06 -2.74
C LEU A 347 19.73 -13.53 -3.15
N PRO A 348 19.35 -14.40 -2.21
CA PRO A 348 18.99 -15.78 -2.55
C PRO A 348 17.73 -15.79 -3.44
N ARG A 349 17.54 -16.84 -4.23
CA ARG A 349 16.37 -16.99 -5.10
C ARG A 349 15.75 -18.35 -4.88
N TYR A 350 14.45 -18.35 -4.69
CA TYR A 350 13.69 -19.57 -4.45
C TYR A 350 12.54 -19.69 -5.44
N PRO A 351 12.36 -20.88 -6.07
CA PRO A 351 11.21 -21.10 -6.93
C PRO A 351 9.91 -21.02 -6.11
N THR A 352 8.94 -20.28 -6.67
CA THR A 352 7.61 -20.09 -6.07
C THR A 352 6.55 -20.59 -7.03
N LYS A 353 5.54 -21.31 -6.51
CA LYS A 353 4.38 -21.75 -7.29
C LYS A 353 3.09 -21.27 -6.63
N ARG A 354 2.17 -20.74 -7.45
CA ARG A 354 0.87 -20.23 -7.02
C ARG A 354 -0.24 -20.89 -7.79
N GLY A 355 -1.37 -21.13 -7.13
CA GLY A 355 -2.58 -21.66 -7.76
C GLY A 355 -3.82 -21.41 -6.94
N THR A 356 -4.96 -21.79 -7.49
CA THR A 356 -6.27 -21.62 -6.84
C THR A 356 -7.14 -22.83 -7.06
N LEU A 357 -7.97 -23.15 -6.07
CA LEU A 357 -9.02 -24.17 -6.16
C LEU A 357 -10.38 -23.55 -5.87
N PRO A 358 -11.44 -23.91 -6.60
CA PRO A 358 -12.79 -23.43 -6.31
C PRO A 358 -13.24 -23.89 -4.92
N CYS A 359 -13.87 -22.99 -4.16
CA CYS A 359 -14.45 -23.30 -2.84
C CYS A 359 -15.56 -22.27 -2.57
N GLY A 360 -16.76 -22.76 -2.31
CA GLY A 360 -17.92 -21.92 -1.99
C GLY A 360 -17.70 -21.11 -0.70
N ASP A 361 -18.22 -19.88 -0.65
CA ASP A 361 -18.00 -18.99 0.49
C ASP A 361 -18.50 -19.58 1.81
N THR A 362 -19.58 -20.32 1.79
CA THR A 362 -20.14 -21.01 2.99
C THR A 362 -19.31 -22.20 3.48
N GLU A 363 -18.43 -22.73 2.63
CA GLU A 363 -17.59 -23.89 2.96
C GLU A 363 -16.18 -23.50 3.39
N LYS A 364 -15.73 -22.30 3.06
CA LYS A 364 -14.35 -21.86 3.31
C LYS A 364 -13.90 -22.08 4.75
N GLU A 365 -14.73 -21.72 5.72
CA GLU A 365 -14.38 -21.84 7.13
C GLU A 365 -14.16 -23.30 7.55
N ARG A 366 -15.10 -24.19 7.21
CA ARG A 366 -14.99 -25.64 7.46
C ARG A 366 -13.75 -26.25 6.80
N VAL A 367 -13.55 -25.89 5.53
CA VAL A 367 -12.40 -26.39 4.75
C VAL A 367 -11.08 -25.92 5.37
N MET A 368 -10.97 -24.65 5.75
CA MET A 368 -9.77 -24.11 6.40
C MET A 368 -9.48 -24.77 7.75
N GLN A 369 -10.50 -25.02 8.58
CA GLN A 369 -10.33 -25.76 9.85
C GLN A 369 -9.79 -27.18 9.62
N THR A 370 -10.29 -27.88 8.59
CA THR A 370 -9.81 -29.19 8.21
C THR A 370 -8.34 -29.15 7.74
N ILE A 371 -7.97 -28.14 6.98
CA ILE A 371 -6.60 -27.93 6.49
C ILE A 371 -5.64 -27.71 7.65
N VAL A 372 -5.99 -26.88 8.64
CA VAL A 372 -5.13 -26.65 9.83
C VAL A 372 -4.71 -27.97 10.46
N GLY A 373 -5.68 -28.85 10.79
CA GLY A 373 -5.39 -30.10 11.44
C GLY A 373 -4.50 -31.06 10.62
N LYS A 374 -4.59 -31.02 9.28
CA LYS A 374 -3.72 -31.83 8.41
C LYS A 374 -2.31 -31.24 8.31
N MET A 375 -2.20 -29.91 8.29
CA MET A 375 -0.92 -29.22 8.11
C MET A 375 -0.05 -29.22 9.38
N GLU A 376 -0.64 -29.32 10.57
CA GLU A 376 0.10 -29.42 11.85
C GLU A 376 1.05 -30.63 11.91
N GLN A 377 0.79 -31.67 11.11
CA GLN A 377 1.65 -32.82 11.01
C GLN A 377 2.88 -32.67 10.13
N MET A 378 2.95 -31.54 9.36
CA MET A 378 3.97 -31.33 8.34
C MET A 378 5.09 -30.38 8.77
N GLY A 379 4.83 -29.50 9.73
CA GLY A 379 5.79 -28.51 10.17
C GLY A 379 5.21 -27.50 11.15
N LYS A 380 5.90 -26.36 11.30
CA LYS A 380 5.45 -25.28 12.18
C LYS A 380 4.32 -24.50 11.52
N VAL A 381 3.13 -24.57 12.08
CA VAL A 381 1.92 -23.89 11.57
C VAL A 381 1.76 -22.50 12.17
N THR A 382 1.39 -21.56 11.32
CA THR A 382 0.97 -20.18 11.67
C THR A 382 -0.38 -19.90 11.02
N THR A 383 -1.35 -19.43 11.82
CA THR A 383 -2.74 -19.18 11.39
C THR A 383 -3.13 -17.70 11.46
N ILE A 384 -2.16 -16.79 11.33
CA ILE A 384 -2.38 -15.33 11.40
C ILE A 384 -3.29 -14.86 10.25
N ASP A 385 -3.07 -15.41 9.02
CA ASP A 385 -3.88 -15.10 7.84
C ASP A 385 -3.89 -16.32 6.91
N GLY A 386 -4.92 -17.14 7.01
CA GLY A 386 -4.93 -18.48 6.43
C GLY A 386 -4.09 -19.45 7.23
N VAL A 387 -3.45 -20.41 6.56
CA VAL A 387 -2.59 -21.44 7.15
C VAL A 387 -1.24 -21.43 6.45
N ARG A 388 -0.21 -20.93 7.13
CA ARG A 388 1.19 -21.05 6.68
C ARG A 388 1.88 -22.15 7.44
N VAL A 389 2.54 -23.04 6.72
CA VAL A 389 3.37 -24.11 7.29
C VAL A 389 4.80 -23.94 6.85
N GLU A 390 5.69 -23.81 7.81
CA GLU A 390 7.13 -23.78 7.58
C GLU A 390 7.70 -25.18 7.72
N MET A 391 8.42 -25.63 6.71
CA MET A 391 9.11 -26.91 6.62
C MET A 391 10.62 -26.67 6.45
N LYS A 392 11.42 -27.74 6.52
CA LYS A 392 12.88 -27.64 6.38
C LYS A 392 13.34 -26.93 5.11
N ASP A 393 12.67 -27.24 3.99
CA ASP A 393 13.13 -26.81 2.66
C ASP A 393 12.23 -25.75 2.01
N GLY A 394 11.25 -25.21 2.73
CA GLY A 394 10.33 -24.22 2.19
C GLY A 394 9.09 -24.01 3.05
N TRP A 395 8.09 -23.35 2.47
CA TRP A 395 6.81 -23.09 3.12
C TRP A 395 5.64 -23.20 2.15
N VAL A 396 4.47 -23.46 2.71
CA VAL A 396 3.18 -23.40 2.00
C VAL A 396 2.26 -22.45 2.74
N LEU A 397 1.55 -21.61 2.00
CA LEU A 397 0.47 -20.77 2.50
C LEU A 397 -0.83 -21.10 1.77
N ILE A 398 -1.87 -21.43 2.53
CA ILE A 398 -3.22 -21.68 2.04
C ILE A 398 -4.15 -20.63 2.62
N ARG A 399 -4.82 -19.86 1.76
CA ARG A 399 -5.69 -18.75 2.18
C ARG A 399 -7.03 -18.79 1.45
N PRO A 400 -8.15 -18.53 2.15
CA PRO A 400 -9.42 -18.28 1.48
C PRO A 400 -9.35 -16.92 0.77
N SER A 401 -9.88 -16.83 -0.44
CA SER A 401 -10.07 -15.53 -1.10
C SER A 401 -11.20 -14.76 -0.38
N GLY A 402 -10.96 -13.49 -0.05
CA GLY A 402 -11.98 -12.61 0.55
C GLY A 402 -13.02 -12.10 -0.44
N THR A 403 -12.75 -12.19 -1.76
CA THR A 403 -13.57 -11.57 -2.81
C THR A 403 -14.11 -12.56 -3.84
N GLU A 404 -13.60 -13.80 -3.85
CA GLU A 404 -13.95 -14.80 -4.87
C GLU A 404 -14.17 -16.17 -4.21
N PRO A 405 -15.05 -17.03 -4.74
CA PRO A 405 -15.34 -18.36 -4.19
C PRO A 405 -14.20 -19.34 -4.50
N LYS A 406 -13.02 -19.10 -3.91
CA LYS A 406 -11.82 -19.93 -4.11
C LYS A 406 -10.87 -19.91 -2.92
N ILE A 407 -10.02 -20.91 -2.83
CA ILE A 407 -8.84 -20.98 -1.96
C ILE A 407 -7.60 -20.78 -2.80
N ARG A 408 -6.66 -19.99 -2.29
CA ARG A 408 -5.35 -19.71 -2.90
C ARG A 408 -4.29 -20.57 -2.21
N ILE A 409 -3.39 -21.13 -3.00
CA ILE A 409 -2.23 -21.88 -2.54
C ILE A 409 -0.99 -21.18 -3.04
N THR A 410 -0.03 -20.92 -2.17
CA THR A 410 1.31 -20.47 -2.52
C THR A 410 2.31 -21.43 -1.88
N ALA A 411 3.27 -21.90 -2.63
CA ALA A 411 4.40 -22.70 -2.15
C ALA A 411 5.71 -22.06 -2.60
N GLU A 412 6.71 -22.08 -1.75
CA GLU A 412 8.08 -21.68 -2.05
C GLU A 412 9.04 -22.72 -1.47
N SER A 413 10.08 -23.09 -2.21
CA SER A 413 11.01 -24.14 -1.80
C SER A 413 12.44 -23.83 -2.21
N ARG A 414 13.41 -24.27 -1.39
CA ARG A 414 14.84 -24.27 -1.70
C ARG A 414 15.22 -25.33 -2.72
N GLU A 415 14.44 -26.41 -2.81
CA GLU A 415 14.72 -27.58 -3.65
C GLU A 415 13.68 -27.78 -4.74
N ASN A 416 12.55 -28.39 -4.39
CA ASN A 416 11.50 -28.74 -5.35
C ASN A 416 10.14 -28.15 -4.95
N VAL A 417 9.78 -27.04 -5.58
CA VAL A 417 8.50 -26.37 -5.32
C VAL A 417 7.29 -27.14 -5.85
N ASP A 418 7.48 -27.95 -6.92
CA ASP A 418 6.37 -28.70 -7.53
C ASP A 418 5.85 -29.80 -6.60
N ASP A 419 6.75 -30.52 -5.95
CA ASP A 419 6.37 -31.55 -4.95
C ASP A 419 5.66 -30.92 -3.76
N LEU A 420 6.20 -29.81 -3.26
CA LEU A 420 5.62 -29.08 -2.15
C LEU A 420 4.22 -28.56 -2.47
N TYR A 421 4.05 -27.96 -3.65
CA TYR A 421 2.77 -27.49 -4.14
C TYR A 421 1.77 -28.63 -4.32
N ALA A 422 2.19 -29.76 -4.91
CA ALA A 422 1.32 -30.93 -5.14
C ALA A 422 0.80 -31.51 -3.82
N ILE A 423 1.62 -31.54 -2.76
CA ILE A 423 1.19 -31.96 -1.42
C ILE A 423 0.10 -31.00 -0.89
N ALA A 424 0.33 -29.71 -0.96
CA ALA A 424 -0.64 -28.69 -0.53
C ALA A 424 -1.96 -28.79 -1.30
N GLU A 425 -1.89 -28.94 -2.61
CA GLU A 425 -3.05 -29.07 -3.48
C GLU A 425 -3.91 -30.31 -3.12
N LYS A 426 -3.26 -31.47 -2.89
CA LYS A 426 -3.96 -32.69 -2.43
C LYS A 426 -4.64 -32.49 -1.07
N ILE A 427 -4.02 -31.77 -0.14
CA ILE A 427 -4.62 -31.48 1.17
C ILE A 427 -5.87 -30.63 0.99
N VAL A 428 -5.80 -29.58 0.17
CA VAL A 428 -6.98 -28.73 -0.12
C VAL A 428 -8.08 -29.53 -0.82
N GLN A 429 -7.77 -30.29 -1.87
CA GLN A 429 -8.73 -31.15 -2.59
C GLN A 429 -9.41 -32.16 -1.67
N GLY A 430 -8.64 -32.80 -0.79
CA GLY A 430 -9.19 -33.75 0.19
C GLY A 430 -9.86 -33.11 1.41
N SER A 431 -10.06 -31.79 1.41
CA SER A 431 -10.75 -31.03 2.45
C SER A 431 -11.99 -30.29 1.91
N LEU A 432 -12.10 -30.14 0.57
CA LEU A 432 -13.28 -29.67 -0.12
C LEU A 432 -14.42 -30.69 -0.05
#